data_8d3d8b8a1ba26b0be569822af77ef156
#
_entry.id   8d3d8b8a1ba26b0be569822af77ef156
#
_cell.length_a   1.000
_cell.length_b   1.000
_cell.length_c   1.000
_cell.angle_alpha   90.00
_cell.angle_beta   90.00
_cell.angle_gamma   90.00
#
_symmetry.space_group_name_H-M   'P 1'
#
loop_
_entity.id
_entity.type
_entity.pdbx_description
1 polymer ?
#
loop_
_entity_poly.entity_id
_entity_poly.type
_entity_poly.pdbx_seq_one_letter_code
_entity_poly.pdbx_strand_id
1 'polypeptide(L)'
;MKVFFTLLFVWLLGSTALWGQPADVVWNSQSRNSSGSMPCGGGDIGMNVWVEDDDVFFYLCRSGSFDENNTLLKQGRFRIRLTPNPFAGKSDFRQTLHLKDGYVSVTTPMGQMHIWADVFHPVVHVEVETKEVTSMRVSYESWRTADRVMSREEGLQCSYAGEWPGTVVTAHDSILVGEENLTFFHRNASHTVVDAVIKQQGLESEASHLYNPLRNLIFGGRIAGDLIFSGTRRGHYCETEYEAWTYKSRKPANRQSFRITLHVVQTPVVSDWEAGLEKTEKELHAAKDKEASRR
;
A
#
# COMPACT_ATOMS: atom_id res chain seq x y z
N MET A 1 -13.17 -1.87 -63.20
CA MET A 1 -12.12 -2.40 -62.31
C MET A 1 -11.49 -1.35 -61.38
N LYS A 2 -11.25 -0.12 -61.79
CA LYS A 2 -10.65 0.94 -60.91
C LYS A 2 -11.56 1.42 -59.77
N VAL A 3 -12.87 1.48 -59.96
CA VAL A 3 -13.84 1.96 -58.94
C VAL A 3 -14.03 0.95 -57.79
N PHE A 4 -13.92 -0.35 -58.10
CA PHE A 4 -14.05 -1.41 -57.09
C PHE A 4 -12.85 -1.44 -56.13
N PHE A 5 -11.66 -1.11 -56.58
CA PHE A 5 -10.47 -1.04 -55.75
C PHE A 5 -10.48 0.16 -54.81
N THR A 6 -11.05 1.28 -55.22
CA THR A 6 -11.15 2.50 -54.41
C THR A 6 -12.15 2.32 -53.26
N LEU A 7 -13.26 1.64 -53.48
CA LEU A 7 -14.24 1.32 -52.44
C LEU A 7 -13.72 0.30 -51.42
N LEU A 8 -12.93 -0.68 -51.81
CA LEU A 8 -12.30 -1.63 -50.92
C LEU A 8 -11.25 -0.96 -50.01
N PHE A 9 -10.50 0.02 -50.53
CA PHE A 9 -9.48 0.76 -49.77
C PHE A 9 -10.10 1.71 -48.74
N VAL A 10 -11.24 2.33 -49.05
CA VAL A 10 -12.00 3.18 -48.11
C VAL A 10 -12.63 2.32 -46.98
N TRP A 11 -13.04 1.08 -47.29
CA TRP A 11 -13.56 0.17 -46.26
C TRP A 11 -12.46 -0.33 -45.29
N LEU A 12 -11.24 -0.54 -45.80
CA LEU A 12 -10.08 -0.93 -45.00
C LEU A 12 -9.54 0.20 -44.11
N LEU A 13 -9.72 1.47 -44.51
CA LEU A 13 -9.35 2.63 -43.68
C LEU A 13 -10.40 3.00 -42.64
N GLY A 14 -11.65 2.56 -42.80
CA GLY A 14 -12.73 2.77 -41.83
C GLY A 14 -12.73 1.80 -40.64
N SER A 15 -11.91 0.74 -40.68
CA SER A 15 -11.88 -0.29 -39.62
C SER A 15 -10.78 -0.11 -38.55
N THR A 16 -10.10 1.04 -38.50
CA THR A 16 -8.98 1.25 -37.61
C THR A 16 -9.28 2.23 -36.47
N ALA A 17 -10.30 2.02 -35.69
CA ALA A 17 -10.40 2.68 -34.40
C ALA A 17 -11.48 2.08 -33.48
N LEU A 18 -11.59 0.77 -33.42
CA LEU A 18 -12.12 0.12 -32.22
C LEU A 18 -10.95 -0.12 -31.25
N TRP A 19 -10.36 0.93 -30.76
CA TRP A 19 -9.59 0.86 -29.53
C TRP A 19 -10.63 0.59 -28.45
N GLY A 20 -10.79 -0.70 -28.10
CA GLY A 20 -11.64 -1.06 -26.99
C GLY A 20 -11.16 -0.28 -25.77
N GLN A 21 -12.02 0.54 -25.19
CA GLN A 21 -11.74 1.15 -23.88
C GLN A 21 -11.44 -0.01 -22.94
N PRO A 22 -10.33 0.05 -22.15
CA PRO A 22 -10.08 -0.98 -21.17
C PRO A 22 -11.32 -1.09 -20.27
N ALA A 23 -11.92 -2.29 -20.26
CA ALA A 23 -13.08 -2.53 -19.42
C ALA A 23 -12.63 -2.57 -17.97
N ASP A 24 -13.33 -1.85 -17.08
CA ASP A 24 -13.11 -1.93 -15.64
C ASP A 24 -13.23 -3.38 -15.15
N VAL A 25 -12.43 -3.72 -14.14
CA VAL A 25 -12.53 -5.02 -13.47
C VAL A 25 -13.55 -4.92 -12.35
N VAL A 26 -14.59 -5.75 -12.40
CA VAL A 26 -15.72 -5.68 -11.46
C VAL A 26 -15.91 -7.00 -10.73
N TRP A 27 -15.99 -6.93 -9.40
CA TRP A 27 -16.40 -8.03 -8.54
C TRP A 27 -17.73 -7.70 -7.89
N ASN A 28 -18.67 -8.64 -7.98
CA ASN A 28 -20.04 -8.49 -7.47
C ASN A 28 -20.24 -9.19 -6.11
N SER A 29 -19.17 -9.67 -5.50
CA SER A 29 -19.19 -10.30 -4.18
C SER A 29 -17.94 -9.93 -3.41
N GLN A 30 -18.05 -9.92 -2.09
CA GLN A 30 -16.89 -9.79 -1.21
C GLN A 30 -15.94 -10.99 -1.36
N SER A 31 -14.69 -10.77 -1.06
CA SER A 31 -13.66 -11.81 -1.05
C SER A 31 -13.77 -12.67 0.20
N ARG A 32 -13.25 -13.90 0.14
CA ARG A 32 -13.18 -14.79 1.31
C ARG A 32 -11.97 -14.50 2.19
N ASN A 33 -10.92 -13.98 1.60
CA ASN A 33 -9.66 -13.57 2.24
C ASN A 33 -8.82 -12.73 1.27
N SER A 34 -7.61 -12.40 1.65
CA SER A 34 -6.69 -11.58 0.85
C SER A 34 -6.25 -12.20 -0.49
N SER A 35 -6.44 -13.52 -0.72
CA SER A 35 -6.13 -14.12 -2.02
C SER A 35 -7.06 -13.67 -3.13
N GLY A 36 -8.27 -13.19 -2.76
CA GLY A 36 -9.20 -12.53 -3.66
C GLY A 36 -9.01 -11.02 -3.75
N SER A 37 -7.87 -10.46 -3.35
CA SER A 37 -7.62 -9.03 -3.41
C SER A 37 -7.46 -8.51 -4.84
N MET A 38 -7.92 -7.28 -5.07
CA MET A 38 -7.81 -6.57 -6.35
C MET A 38 -6.53 -5.72 -6.35
N PRO A 39 -5.59 -5.95 -7.26
CA PRO A 39 -4.38 -5.14 -7.35
C PRO A 39 -4.71 -3.72 -7.85
N CYS A 40 -4.11 -2.73 -7.22
CA CYS A 40 -4.24 -1.32 -7.57
C CYS A 40 -2.91 -0.62 -7.26
N GLY A 41 -2.63 0.49 -7.92
CA GLY A 41 -1.43 1.27 -7.63
C GLY A 41 -1.33 2.52 -8.49
N GLY A 42 -0.35 3.35 -8.16
CA GLY A 42 -0.01 4.57 -8.89
C GLY A 42 1.36 5.07 -8.45
N GLY A 43 2.09 5.69 -9.37
CA GLY A 43 3.47 6.10 -9.10
C GLY A 43 4.34 4.89 -8.71
N ASP A 44 4.92 4.93 -7.52
CA ASP A 44 5.74 3.86 -6.96
C ASP A 44 5.05 3.07 -5.81
N ILE A 45 3.72 3.24 -5.68
CA ILE A 45 2.89 2.58 -4.67
C ILE A 45 2.11 1.42 -5.29
N GLY A 46 2.13 0.27 -4.62
CA GLY A 46 1.30 -0.89 -4.91
C GLY A 46 0.37 -1.23 -3.75
N MET A 47 -0.85 -1.60 -4.06
CA MET A 47 -1.87 -2.02 -3.10
C MET A 47 -2.58 -3.27 -3.58
N ASN A 48 -3.11 -4.04 -2.63
CA ASN A 48 -4.05 -5.12 -2.86
C ASN A 48 -5.30 -4.84 -2.01
N VAL A 49 -6.42 -4.49 -2.65
CA VAL A 49 -7.66 -4.07 -1.98
C VAL A 49 -8.67 -5.20 -2.01
N TRP A 50 -9.36 -5.46 -0.89
CA TRP A 50 -10.48 -6.42 -0.84
C TRP A 50 -11.48 -6.05 0.26
N VAL A 51 -12.67 -6.62 0.15
CA VAL A 51 -13.70 -6.55 1.19
C VAL A 51 -13.95 -7.96 1.71
N GLU A 52 -13.91 -8.13 3.02
CA GLU A 52 -14.10 -9.39 3.72
C GLU A 52 -14.85 -9.11 5.02
N ASP A 53 -15.91 -9.88 5.31
CA ASP A 53 -16.77 -9.70 6.48
C ASP A 53 -17.22 -8.24 6.68
N ASP A 54 -17.59 -7.59 5.57
CA ASP A 54 -18.06 -6.20 5.48
C ASP A 54 -16.99 -5.13 5.79
N ASP A 55 -15.78 -5.50 6.13
CA ASP A 55 -14.66 -4.57 6.29
C ASP A 55 -13.88 -4.42 4.98
N VAL A 56 -13.40 -3.22 4.73
CA VAL A 56 -12.50 -2.94 3.60
C VAL A 56 -11.07 -3.04 4.06
N PHE A 57 -10.28 -3.83 3.33
CA PHE A 57 -8.87 -4.05 3.63
C PHE A 57 -7.99 -3.66 2.46
N PHE A 58 -6.77 -3.28 2.75
CA PHE A 58 -5.72 -3.30 1.76
C PHE A 58 -4.34 -3.56 2.37
N TYR A 59 -3.50 -4.28 1.63
CA TYR A 59 -2.05 -4.29 1.82
C TYR A 59 -1.45 -3.10 1.09
N LEU A 60 -0.34 -2.61 1.63
CA LEU A 60 0.39 -1.47 1.09
C LEU A 60 1.86 -1.83 0.91
N CYS A 61 2.43 -1.44 -0.21
CA CYS A 61 3.84 -1.54 -0.51
C CYS A 61 4.27 -0.29 -1.30
N ARG A 62 5.52 0.12 -1.14
CA ARG A 62 6.15 1.15 -1.96
C ARG A 62 7.44 0.60 -2.55
N SER A 63 7.75 0.97 -3.79
CA SER A 63 9.04 0.64 -4.41
C SER A 63 10.19 1.15 -3.55
N GLY A 64 11.24 0.34 -3.40
CA GLY A 64 12.37 0.65 -2.54
C GLY A 64 12.20 0.24 -1.07
N SER A 65 11.07 -0.34 -0.66
CA SER A 65 10.83 -0.82 0.72
C SER A 65 11.47 -2.19 0.95
N PHE A 66 12.78 -2.28 0.79
CA PHE A 66 13.54 -3.52 1.00
C PHE A 66 14.16 -3.55 2.39
N ASP A 67 13.91 -4.65 3.12
CA ASP A 67 14.55 -4.87 4.42
C ASP A 67 16.07 -5.16 4.28
N GLU A 68 16.74 -5.32 5.41
CA GLU A 68 18.17 -5.64 5.48
C GLU A 68 18.53 -6.97 4.79
N ASN A 69 17.55 -7.84 4.55
CA ASN A 69 17.70 -9.13 3.88
C ASN A 69 17.33 -9.07 2.39
N ASN A 70 17.06 -7.87 1.86
CA ASN A 70 16.60 -7.61 0.48
C ASN A 70 15.21 -8.21 0.17
N THR A 71 14.33 -8.29 1.16
CA THR A 71 12.94 -8.65 0.97
C THR A 71 12.10 -7.40 0.76
N LEU A 72 11.33 -7.33 -0.33
CA LEU A 72 10.36 -6.26 -0.53
C LEU A 72 9.19 -6.43 0.45
N LEU A 73 9.12 -5.56 1.45
CA LEU A 73 8.14 -5.68 2.52
C LEU A 73 6.78 -5.05 2.16
N LYS A 74 5.71 -5.75 2.52
CA LYS A 74 4.42 -5.10 2.74
C LYS A 74 4.54 -4.19 3.97
N GLN A 75 4.17 -2.93 3.81
CA GLN A 75 4.26 -1.92 4.88
C GLN A 75 3.05 -1.96 5.84
N GLY A 76 2.44 -3.12 5.98
CA GLY A 76 1.30 -3.39 6.83
C GLY A 76 0.01 -3.65 6.07
N ARG A 77 -1.04 -3.95 6.83
CA ARG A 77 -2.42 -4.09 6.38
C ARG A 77 -3.27 -3.01 7.01
N PHE A 78 -4.11 -2.39 6.21
CA PHE A 78 -5.09 -1.42 6.67
C PHE A 78 -6.47 -2.05 6.65
N ARG A 79 -7.24 -1.82 7.71
CA ARG A 79 -8.62 -2.27 7.86
C ARG A 79 -9.52 -1.08 8.14
N ILE A 80 -10.58 -0.94 7.36
CA ILE A 80 -11.56 0.13 7.50
C ILE A 80 -12.89 -0.49 7.81
N ARG A 81 -13.49 -0.09 8.93
CA ARG A 81 -14.84 -0.48 9.36
C ARG A 81 -15.71 0.75 9.54
N LEU A 82 -16.91 0.71 9.00
CA LEU A 82 -17.92 1.76 9.17
C LEU A 82 -19.03 1.29 10.12
N THR A 83 -19.62 2.20 10.89
CA THR A 83 -20.73 1.87 11.79
C THR A 83 -21.77 3.01 11.78
N PRO A 84 -23.04 2.79 11.34
CA PRO A 84 -23.51 1.57 10.67
C PRO A 84 -22.69 1.25 9.41
N ASN A 85 -22.65 -0.06 9.03
CA ASN A 85 -21.83 -0.47 7.90
C ASN A 85 -22.65 -0.45 6.59
N PRO A 86 -22.33 0.44 5.62
CA PRO A 86 -23.05 0.53 4.36
C PRO A 86 -22.75 -0.64 3.41
N PHE A 87 -21.68 -1.40 3.67
CA PHE A 87 -21.26 -2.54 2.84
C PHE A 87 -21.77 -3.88 3.37
N ALA A 88 -22.47 -3.87 4.52
CA ALA A 88 -23.07 -5.06 5.10
C ALA A 88 -24.18 -5.60 4.19
N GLY A 89 -24.16 -6.92 4.01
CA GLY A 89 -25.12 -7.60 3.15
C GLY A 89 -24.61 -7.87 1.74
N LYS A 90 -25.36 -8.63 0.97
CA LYS A 90 -24.91 -9.16 -0.33
C LYS A 90 -25.60 -8.52 -1.54
N SER A 91 -26.63 -7.68 -1.33
CA SER A 91 -27.38 -7.08 -2.44
C SER A 91 -26.63 -5.86 -2.98
N ASP A 92 -26.45 -5.85 -4.29
CA ASP A 92 -25.88 -4.72 -5.04
C ASP A 92 -24.46 -4.29 -4.62
N PHE A 93 -23.72 -5.21 -3.94
CA PHE A 93 -22.29 -5.00 -3.67
C PHE A 93 -21.49 -5.00 -4.96
N ARG A 94 -20.60 -4.03 -5.07
CA ARG A 94 -19.68 -3.95 -6.21
C ARG A 94 -18.34 -3.40 -5.77
N GLN A 95 -17.27 -4.11 -6.11
CA GLN A 95 -15.90 -3.61 -6.03
C GLN A 95 -15.38 -3.47 -7.45
N THR A 96 -14.92 -2.27 -7.83
CA THR A 96 -14.49 -1.97 -9.20
C THR A 96 -13.11 -1.36 -9.22
N LEU A 97 -12.21 -1.91 -10.05
CA LEU A 97 -10.97 -1.25 -10.45
C LEU A 97 -11.24 -0.43 -11.71
N HIS A 98 -11.22 0.88 -11.56
CA HIS A 98 -11.37 1.84 -12.66
C HIS A 98 -10.03 2.03 -13.37
N LEU A 99 -9.80 1.22 -14.43
CA LEU A 99 -8.50 1.16 -15.11
C LEU A 99 -8.09 2.49 -15.76
N LYS A 100 -9.05 3.24 -16.26
CA LYS A 100 -8.78 4.53 -16.89
C LYS A 100 -8.38 5.60 -15.86
N ASP A 101 -9.02 5.58 -14.69
CA ASP A 101 -8.93 6.64 -13.70
C ASP A 101 -8.08 6.26 -12.48
N GLY A 102 -7.54 5.03 -12.45
CA GLY A 102 -6.52 4.57 -11.50
C GLY A 102 -6.97 4.46 -10.04
N TYR A 103 -8.24 4.08 -9.77
CA TYR A 103 -8.73 3.91 -8.39
C TYR A 103 -9.61 2.67 -8.23
N VAL A 104 -9.74 2.20 -7.00
CA VAL A 104 -10.71 1.17 -6.61
C VAL A 104 -11.91 1.83 -5.94
N SER A 105 -13.12 1.47 -6.36
CA SER A 105 -14.35 1.79 -5.63
C SER A 105 -14.96 0.56 -5.00
N VAL A 106 -15.53 0.72 -3.79
CA VAL A 106 -16.43 -0.23 -3.13
C VAL A 106 -17.78 0.46 -3.01
N THR A 107 -18.83 -0.12 -3.60
CA THR A 107 -20.15 0.54 -3.69
C THR A 107 -21.28 -0.39 -3.31
N THR A 108 -22.29 0.18 -2.66
CA THR A 108 -23.63 -0.38 -2.42
C THR A 108 -24.65 0.75 -2.57
N PRO A 109 -25.95 0.48 -2.55
CA PRO A 109 -26.99 1.54 -2.51
C PRO A 109 -26.88 2.47 -1.30
N MET A 110 -26.16 2.06 -0.22
CA MET A 110 -26.06 2.80 1.04
C MET A 110 -24.80 3.66 1.14
N GLY A 111 -23.80 3.45 0.27
CA GLY A 111 -22.58 4.24 0.30
C GLY A 111 -21.50 3.77 -0.66
N GLN A 112 -20.45 4.55 -0.73
CA GLN A 112 -19.28 4.29 -1.56
C GLN A 112 -17.99 4.62 -0.83
N MET A 113 -16.93 3.91 -1.18
CA MET A 113 -15.55 4.19 -0.76
C MET A 113 -14.64 4.19 -1.98
N HIS A 114 -13.78 5.19 -2.09
CA HIS A 114 -12.76 5.28 -3.14
C HIS A 114 -11.39 5.17 -2.50
N ILE A 115 -10.51 4.38 -3.11
CA ILE A 115 -9.12 4.17 -2.67
C ILE A 115 -8.22 4.30 -3.88
N TRP A 116 -7.20 5.18 -3.80
CA TRP A 116 -6.23 5.35 -4.86
C TRP A 116 -4.86 5.76 -4.33
N ALA A 117 -3.82 5.49 -5.11
CA ALA A 117 -2.49 6.06 -4.94
C ALA A 117 -2.37 7.33 -5.78
N ASP A 118 -1.88 8.41 -5.17
CA ASP A 118 -1.58 9.65 -5.87
C ASP A 118 -0.39 9.42 -6.83
N VAL A 119 -0.52 9.87 -8.09
CA VAL A 119 0.51 9.67 -9.11
C VAL A 119 1.65 10.68 -9.04
N PHE A 120 1.46 11.80 -8.34
CA PHE A 120 2.44 12.87 -8.18
C PHE A 120 3.14 12.84 -6.83
N HIS A 121 2.50 12.28 -5.81
CA HIS A 121 2.99 12.23 -4.44
C HIS A 121 2.87 10.80 -3.88
N PRO A 122 3.80 10.37 -3.03
CA PRO A 122 3.74 9.03 -2.42
C PRO A 122 2.66 8.97 -1.32
N VAL A 123 1.40 9.04 -1.74
CA VAL A 123 0.25 9.11 -0.84
C VAL A 123 -0.88 8.20 -1.31
N VAL A 124 -1.46 7.48 -0.36
CA VAL A 124 -2.73 6.77 -0.54
C VAL A 124 -3.85 7.60 0.03
N HIS A 125 -4.89 7.80 -0.75
CA HIS A 125 -6.12 8.47 -0.34
C HIS A 125 -7.24 7.46 -0.16
N VAL A 126 -8.05 7.70 0.87
CA VAL A 126 -9.31 6.98 1.11
C VAL A 126 -10.42 8.00 1.35
N GLU A 127 -11.46 7.92 0.55
CA GLU A 127 -12.66 8.77 0.68
C GLU A 127 -13.90 7.88 0.83
N VAL A 128 -14.76 8.25 1.76
CA VAL A 128 -16.00 7.55 2.08
C VAL A 128 -17.16 8.51 1.97
N GLU A 129 -18.22 8.10 1.28
CA GLU A 129 -19.49 8.79 1.24
C GLU A 129 -20.64 7.82 1.50
N THR A 130 -21.51 8.13 2.45
CA THR A 130 -22.62 7.27 2.89
C THR A 130 -23.92 8.04 2.96
N LYS A 131 -25.05 7.35 2.75
CA LYS A 131 -26.38 7.95 2.91
C LYS A 131 -26.69 8.32 4.35
N GLU A 132 -26.29 7.44 5.27
CA GLU A 132 -26.45 7.63 6.71
C GLU A 132 -25.14 8.13 7.33
N VAL A 133 -25.23 8.84 8.42
CA VAL A 133 -24.08 9.25 9.23
C VAL A 133 -23.40 8.01 9.81
N THR A 134 -22.12 7.85 9.55
CA THR A 134 -21.32 6.71 10.00
C THR A 134 -20.13 7.16 10.84
N SER A 135 -19.69 6.31 11.77
CA SER A 135 -18.38 6.39 12.39
C SER A 135 -17.41 5.50 11.63
N MET A 136 -16.27 6.01 11.25
CA MET A 136 -15.19 5.26 10.59
C MET A 136 -14.14 4.84 11.60
N ARG A 137 -13.71 3.58 11.52
CA ARG A 137 -12.51 3.08 12.23
C ARG A 137 -11.48 2.66 11.20
N VAL A 138 -10.26 3.10 11.40
CA VAL A 138 -9.10 2.76 10.58
C VAL A 138 -8.09 2.07 11.49
N SER A 139 -7.77 0.82 11.20
CA SER A 139 -6.74 0.07 11.91
C SER A 139 -5.53 -0.14 10.99
N TYR A 140 -4.35 0.18 11.49
CA TYR A 140 -3.09 -0.27 10.93
C TYR A 140 -2.71 -1.56 11.62
N GLU A 141 -2.40 -2.60 10.87
CA GLU A 141 -2.08 -3.93 11.36
C GLU A 141 -0.68 -4.35 10.88
N SER A 142 0.23 -4.60 11.83
CA SER A 142 1.58 -5.12 11.53
C SER A 142 1.82 -6.45 12.25
N TRP A 143 2.52 -7.34 11.58
CA TRP A 143 3.01 -8.63 12.10
C TRP A 143 4.51 -8.62 12.41
N ARG A 144 5.21 -7.52 12.10
CA ARG A 144 6.63 -7.32 12.44
C ARG A 144 6.76 -6.53 13.72
N THR A 145 6.25 -7.06 14.83
CA THR A 145 6.24 -6.41 16.15
C THR A 145 7.43 -6.82 17.02
N ALA A 146 8.22 -7.79 16.58
CA ALA A 146 9.46 -8.25 17.22
C ALA A 146 10.44 -8.73 16.15
N ASP A 147 11.72 -8.73 16.48
CA ASP A 147 12.76 -9.33 15.65
C ASP A 147 12.46 -10.81 15.45
N ARG A 148 12.66 -11.30 14.22
CA ARG A 148 12.40 -12.69 13.86
C ARG A 148 13.61 -13.33 13.18
N VAL A 149 13.99 -14.50 13.64
CA VAL A 149 14.99 -15.29 12.95
C VAL A 149 14.40 -15.83 11.65
N MET A 150 15.10 -15.57 10.56
CA MET A 150 14.72 -16.02 9.22
C MET A 150 15.08 -17.49 9.05
N SER A 151 14.22 -18.30 8.44
CA SER A 151 14.55 -19.64 8.03
C SER A 151 15.51 -19.65 6.83
N ARG A 152 16.22 -20.74 6.64
CA ARG A 152 17.11 -20.90 5.47
C ARG A 152 16.32 -20.89 4.17
N GLU A 153 15.13 -21.48 4.16
CA GLU A 153 14.24 -21.55 3.00
C GLU A 153 13.78 -20.15 2.58
N GLU A 154 13.47 -19.28 3.55
CA GLU A 154 13.17 -17.87 3.26
C GLU A 154 14.41 -17.15 2.72
N GLY A 155 15.58 -17.38 3.34
CA GLY A 155 16.84 -16.76 2.93
C GLY A 155 17.22 -17.06 1.48
N LEU A 156 16.95 -18.26 1.00
CA LEU A 156 17.19 -18.63 -0.41
C LEU A 156 16.35 -17.80 -1.39
N GLN A 157 15.25 -17.21 -0.95
CA GLN A 157 14.40 -16.32 -1.75
C GLN A 157 14.84 -14.83 -1.68
N CYS A 158 15.79 -14.50 -0.78
CA CYS A 158 16.22 -13.14 -0.45
C CYS A 158 17.67 -12.89 -0.85
N SER A 159 18.33 -13.35 -1.70
CA SER A 159 19.75 -13.10 -2.07
C SER A 159 20.81 -13.88 -1.22
N TYR A 160 20.41 -14.75 -0.33
CA TYR A 160 21.31 -15.67 0.36
C TYR A 160 21.51 -16.98 -0.41
N ALA A 161 21.58 -16.91 -1.74
CA ALA A 161 21.67 -18.09 -2.61
C ALA A 161 23.01 -18.83 -2.55
N GLY A 162 24.03 -18.20 -1.94
CA GLY A 162 25.34 -18.81 -1.73
C GLY A 162 25.41 -19.56 -0.40
N GLU A 163 26.42 -19.25 0.39
CA GLU A 163 26.60 -19.82 1.72
C GLU A 163 25.67 -19.11 2.73
N TRP A 164 24.93 -19.89 3.52
CA TRP A 164 24.10 -19.36 4.59
C TRP A 164 24.97 -18.80 5.72
N PRO A 165 24.83 -17.51 6.10
CA PRO A 165 25.77 -16.87 7.03
C PRO A 165 25.53 -17.23 8.50
N GLY A 166 24.66 -18.19 8.81
CA GLY A 166 24.28 -18.57 10.17
C GLY A 166 22.94 -17.95 10.59
N THR A 167 22.89 -17.26 11.72
CA THR A 167 21.64 -16.61 12.18
C THR A 167 21.41 -15.32 11.40
N VAL A 168 20.29 -15.27 10.67
CA VAL A 168 19.80 -14.09 9.96
C VAL A 168 18.53 -13.61 10.63
N VAL A 169 18.41 -12.32 10.85
CA VAL A 169 17.27 -11.72 11.56
C VAL A 169 16.59 -10.72 10.63
N THR A 170 15.26 -10.71 10.61
CA THR A 170 14.44 -9.63 10.11
C THR A 170 14.08 -8.72 11.29
N ALA A 171 14.41 -7.45 11.20
CA ALA A 171 14.14 -6.47 12.24
C ALA A 171 12.64 -6.16 12.34
N HIS A 172 12.21 -5.71 13.50
CA HIS A 172 10.83 -5.27 13.74
C HIS A 172 10.57 -3.86 13.20
N ASP A 173 9.30 -3.55 12.98
CA ASP A 173 8.86 -2.19 12.64
C ASP A 173 8.76 -1.32 13.89
N SER A 174 9.01 -0.03 13.74
CA SER A 174 8.76 0.99 14.76
C SER A 174 7.38 1.61 14.55
N ILE A 175 6.58 1.69 15.62
CA ILE A 175 5.24 2.27 15.59
C ILE A 175 5.15 3.39 16.62
N LEU A 176 4.93 4.63 16.15
CA LEU A 176 4.77 5.81 16.96
C LEU A 176 3.30 6.22 16.98
N VAL A 177 2.67 6.04 18.14
CA VAL A 177 1.24 6.29 18.32
C VAL A 177 1.04 7.71 18.86
N GLY A 178 0.53 8.61 18.02
CA GLY A 178 0.05 9.92 18.43
C GLY A 178 -1.45 9.91 18.68
N GLU A 179 -1.98 10.98 19.26
CA GLU A 179 -3.41 11.12 19.49
C GLU A 179 -4.21 11.18 18.19
N GLU A 180 -3.70 11.87 17.16
CA GLU A 180 -4.38 12.16 15.90
C GLU A 180 -3.74 11.49 14.68
N ASN A 181 -2.57 10.89 14.83
CA ASN A 181 -1.82 10.25 13.75
C ASN A 181 -1.06 9.04 14.24
N LEU A 182 -0.78 8.13 13.31
CA LEU A 182 0.12 6.99 13.49
C LEU A 182 1.26 7.12 12.51
N THR A 183 2.48 7.04 13.01
CA THR A 183 3.68 6.90 12.19
C THR A 183 4.23 5.49 12.34
N PHE A 184 4.51 4.82 11.24
CA PHE A 184 5.06 3.47 11.20
C PHE A 184 6.24 3.43 10.24
N PHE A 185 7.31 2.74 10.60
CA PHE A 185 8.46 2.58 9.71
C PHE A 185 9.28 1.34 10.05
N HIS A 186 9.91 0.81 9.02
CA HIS A 186 11.01 -0.14 9.12
C HIS A 186 12.33 0.61 8.98
N ARG A 187 13.30 0.25 9.81
CA ARG A 187 14.67 0.72 9.70
C ARG A 187 15.59 -0.49 9.59
N ASN A 188 16.29 -0.59 8.49
CA ASN A 188 17.20 -1.71 8.28
C ASN A 188 18.27 -1.80 9.37
N ALA A 189 18.57 -3.03 9.78
CA ALA A 189 19.65 -3.33 10.69
C ALA A 189 21.01 -2.88 10.14
N SER A 190 22.00 -2.79 11.00
CA SER A 190 23.36 -2.35 10.63
C SER A 190 24.07 -3.34 9.68
N HIS A 191 23.73 -4.63 9.78
CA HIS A 191 24.21 -5.68 8.89
C HIS A 191 23.12 -6.05 7.89
N THR A 192 23.52 -6.17 6.62
CA THR A 192 22.60 -6.45 5.52
C THR A 192 23.09 -7.63 4.70
N VAL A 193 22.23 -8.18 3.86
CA VAL A 193 22.63 -9.25 2.93
C VAL A 193 23.79 -8.85 2.02
N VAL A 194 23.99 -7.56 1.74
CA VAL A 194 25.11 -7.06 0.94
C VAL A 194 26.44 -7.38 1.60
N ASP A 195 26.53 -7.27 2.94
CA ASP A 195 27.74 -7.60 3.68
C ASP A 195 28.08 -9.11 3.57
N ALA A 196 27.04 -9.97 3.62
CA ALA A 196 27.21 -11.41 3.40
C ALA A 196 27.66 -11.74 1.97
N VAL A 197 27.09 -11.08 0.96
CA VAL A 197 27.46 -11.27 -0.46
C VAL A 197 28.88 -10.81 -0.73
N ILE A 198 29.32 -9.67 -0.17
CA ILE A 198 30.69 -9.18 -0.27
C ILE A 198 31.67 -10.24 0.25
N LYS A 199 31.39 -10.80 1.43
CA LYS A 199 32.21 -11.87 2.03
C LYS A 199 32.24 -13.13 1.17
N GLN A 200 31.08 -13.59 0.69
CA GLN A 200 30.96 -14.78 -0.17
C GLN A 200 31.74 -14.66 -1.48
N GLN A 201 31.89 -13.44 -1.98
CA GLN A 201 32.62 -13.15 -3.22
C GLN A 201 34.09 -12.82 -3.01
N GLY A 202 34.58 -12.80 -1.76
CA GLY A 202 35.98 -12.44 -1.44
C GLY A 202 36.32 -10.99 -1.77
N LEU A 203 35.32 -10.08 -1.63
CA LEU A 203 35.43 -8.66 -1.98
C LEU A 203 35.59 -7.74 -0.75
N GLU A 204 36.00 -8.29 0.41
CA GLU A 204 36.10 -7.53 1.66
C GLU A 204 37.07 -6.34 1.56
N SER A 205 38.16 -6.48 0.79
CA SER A 205 39.10 -5.39 0.54
C SER A 205 38.47 -4.21 -0.20
N GLU A 206 37.45 -4.46 -1.01
CA GLU A 206 36.75 -3.47 -1.82
C GLU A 206 35.46 -2.95 -1.15
N ALA A 207 35.09 -3.49 0.01
CA ALA A 207 33.80 -3.22 0.66
C ALA A 207 33.52 -1.71 0.87
N SER A 208 34.57 -0.91 1.11
CA SER A 208 34.43 0.55 1.28
C SER A 208 34.09 1.31 -0.01
N HIS A 209 34.33 0.71 -1.17
CA HIS A 209 34.05 1.27 -2.49
C HIS A 209 32.70 0.78 -3.06
N LEU A 210 32.10 -0.25 -2.45
CA LEU A 210 30.84 -0.83 -2.90
C LEU A 210 29.66 -0.10 -2.26
N TYR A 211 28.75 0.37 -3.10
CA TYR A 211 27.51 0.98 -2.65
C TYR A 211 26.57 -0.10 -2.07
N ASN A 212 26.13 0.10 -0.82
CA ASN A 212 25.14 -0.76 -0.17
C ASN A 212 23.79 -0.04 -0.11
N PRO A 213 22.83 -0.40 -0.97
CA PRO A 213 21.52 0.27 -1.05
C PRO A 213 20.61 0.02 0.16
N LEU A 214 20.92 -1.00 0.96
CA LEU A 214 20.11 -1.39 2.12
C LEU A 214 20.58 -0.78 3.44
N ARG A 215 21.84 -0.34 3.50
CA ARG A 215 22.41 0.24 4.73
C ARG A 215 21.74 1.55 5.07
N ASN A 216 21.24 1.68 6.31
CA ASN A 216 20.53 2.87 6.78
C ASN A 216 19.26 3.20 5.97
N LEU A 217 18.67 2.24 5.29
CA LEU A 217 17.41 2.45 4.60
C LEU A 217 16.28 2.51 5.63
N ILE A 218 15.45 3.55 5.53
CA ILE A 218 14.26 3.75 6.35
C ILE A 218 13.08 3.94 5.41
N PHE A 219 12.00 3.18 5.63
CA PHE A 219 10.78 3.29 4.85
C PHE A 219 9.55 3.03 5.71
N GLY A 220 8.47 3.70 5.39
CA GLY A 220 7.22 3.63 6.13
C GLY A 220 6.31 4.78 5.78
N GLY A 221 5.43 5.16 6.72
CA GLY A 221 4.47 6.21 6.47
C GLY A 221 3.77 6.75 7.70
N ARG A 222 2.84 7.67 7.43
CA ARG A 222 1.99 8.30 8.44
C ARG A 222 0.53 8.28 8.00
N ILE A 223 -0.36 7.85 8.90
CA ILE A 223 -1.81 7.98 8.73
C ILE A 223 -2.22 9.34 9.28
N ALA A 224 -2.98 10.11 8.51
CA ALA A 224 -3.52 11.40 8.91
C ALA A 224 -4.95 11.61 8.38
N GLY A 225 -5.81 12.22 9.20
CA GLY A 225 -7.21 12.51 8.89
C GLY A 225 -7.90 13.16 10.09
N ASP A 226 -9.22 13.33 10.01
CA ASP A 226 -10.02 13.72 11.21
C ASP A 226 -10.28 12.50 12.10
N LEU A 227 -9.18 11.97 12.65
CA LEU A 227 -9.11 10.72 13.38
C LEU A 227 -8.56 10.95 14.79
N ILE A 228 -8.96 10.11 15.73
CA ILE A 228 -8.43 10.07 17.10
C ILE A 228 -8.12 8.63 17.48
N PHE A 229 -7.03 8.43 18.21
CA PHE A 229 -6.62 7.11 18.69
C PHE A 229 -7.72 6.46 19.55
N SER A 230 -7.97 5.18 19.32
CA SER A 230 -9.06 4.42 19.94
C SER A 230 -8.61 3.16 20.67
N GLY A 231 -7.35 2.76 20.52
CA GLY A 231 -6.77 1.62 21.23
C GLY A 231 -6.00 0.65 20.33
N THR A 232 -5.42 -0.36 20.97
CA THR A 232 -4.68 -1.45 20.35
C THR A 232 -5.39 -2.78 20.57
N ARG A 233 -5.14 -3.75 19.67
CA ARG A 233 -5.57 -5.12 19.88
C ARG A 233 -4.60 -6.07 19.18
N ARG A 234 -4.52 -7.30 19.66
CA ARG A 234 -3.88 -8.41 18.94
C ARG A 234 -4.92 -9.22 18.21
N GLY A 235 -4.53 -9.82 17.12
CA GLY A 235 -5.39 -10.66 16.31
C GLY A 235 -4.59 -11.67 15.51
N HIS A 236 -5.32 -12.52 14.82
CA HIS A 236 -4.78 -13.54 13.92
C HIS A 236 -5.50 -13.43 12.57
N TYR A 237 -4.74 -13.50 11.48
CA TYR A 237 -5.28 -13.48 10.13
C TYR A 237 -4.55 -14.47 9.25
N CYS A 238 -5.30 -15.39 8.67
CA CYS A 238 -4.73 -16.59 8.09
C CYS A 238 -3.85 -17.30 9.12
N GLU A 239 -2.59 -17.50 8.89
CA GLU A 239 -1.67 -18.16 9.85
C GLU A 239 -0.73 -17.17 10.54
N THR A 240 -1.07 -15.85 10.52
CA THR A 240 -0.19 -14.80 10.99
C THR A 240 -0.81 -14.00 12.12
N GLU A 241 -0.13 -13.94 13.27
CA GLU A 241 -0.48 -13.02 14.36
C GLU A 241 -0.11 -11.59 13.97
N TYR A 242 -0.92 -10.64 14.41
CA TYR A 242 -0.68 -9.22 14.20
C TYR A 242 -1.08 -8.39 15.42
N GLU A 243 -0.50 -7.21 15.53
CA GLU A 243 -0.97 -6.15 16.40
C GLU A 243 -1.60 -5.05 15.56
N ALA A 244 -2.71 -4.49 16.05
CA ALA A 244 -3.48 -3.45 15.39
C ALA A 244 -3.57 -2.20 16.26
N TRP A 245 -3.30 -1.05 15.66
CA TRP A 245 -3.51 0.29 16.24
C TRP A 245 -4.68 0.92 15.52
N THR A 246 -5.74 1.22 16.29
CA THR A 246 -7.02 1.66 15.75
C THR A 246 -7.26 3.12 16.05
N TYR A 247 -7.65 3.84 15.02
CA TYR A 247 -8.15 5.21 15.06
C TYR A 247 -9.63 5.21 14.68
N LYS A 248 -10.39 6.15 15.21
CA LYS A 248 -11.79 6.37 14.82
C LYS A 248 -11.99 7.82 14.40
N SER A 249 -12.99 8.07 13.56
CA SER A 249 -13.40 9.42 13.23
C SER A 249 -13.75 10.20 14.49
N ARG A 250 -13.27 11.42 14.59
CA ARG A 250 -13.53 12.31 15.75
C ARG A 250 -15.04 12.57 15.90
N LYS A 251 -15.73 12.72 14.77
CA LYS A 251 -17.19 12.84 14.71
C LYS A 251 -17.74 11.95 13.59
N PRO A 252 -18.87 11.26 13.82
CA PRO A 252 -19.57 10.58 12.73
C PRO A 252 -20.00 11.58 11.64
N ALA A 253 -19.91 11.17 10.37
CA ALA A 253 -20.31 12.00 9.25
C ALA A 253 -20.69 11.16 8.03
N ASN A 254 -21.38 11.77 7.05
CA ASN A 254 -21.68 11.14 5.77
C ASN A 254 -20.49 11.13 4.82
N ARG A 255 -19.56 12.10 4.98
CA ARG A 255 -18.35 12.21 4.20
C ARG A 255 -17.16 12.21 5.13
N GLN A 256 -16.25 11.28 4.91
CA GLN A 256 -15.05 11.12 5.71
C GLN A 256 -13.88 10.76 4.81
N SER A 257 -12.69 11.13 5.20
CA SER A 257 -11.49 10.78 4.47
C SER A 257 -10.27 10.69 5.38
N PHE A 258 -9.30 9.91 4.97
CA PHE A 258 -7.95 9.91 5.53
C PHE A 258 -6.94 9.66 4.42
N ARG A 259 -5.68 9.89 4.73
CA ARG A 259 -4.57 9.63 3.83
C ARG A 259 -3.44 8.91 4.55
N ILE A 260 -2.61 8.26 3.77
CA ILE A 260 -1.37 7.63 4.22
C ILE A 260 -0.24 8.19 3.37
N THR A 261 0.61 8.99 3.99
CA THR A 261 1.82 9.52 3.35
C THR A 261 2.95 8.53 3.55
N LEU A 262 3.71 8.23 2.49
CA LEU A 262 4.82 7.27 2.52
C LEU A 262 6.14 7.97 2.22
N HIS A 263 7.23 7.51 2.86
CA HIS A 263 8.58 7.96 2.54
C HIS A 263 9.58 6.81 2.59
N VAL A 264 10.55 6.85 1.69
CA VAL A 264 11.68 5.92 1.61
C VAL A 264 12.93 6.75 1.41
N VAL A 265 13.91 6.60 2.28
CA VAL A 265 15.20 7.29 2.15
C VAL A 265 16.29 6.51 2.85
N GLN A 266 17.48 6.59 2.29
CA GLN A 266 18.69 6.08 2.91
C GLN A 266 19.32 7.19 3.78
N THR A 267 19.15 7.08 5.09
CA THR A 267 19.68 8.03 6.08
C THR A 267 19.97 7.32 7.41
N PRO A 268 21.07 7.68 8.11
CA PRO A 268 21.30 7.16 9.45
C PRO A 268 20.39 7.77 10.52
N VAL A 269 19.64 8.83 10.20
CA VAL A 269 18.90 9.65 11.16
C VAL A 269 17.39 9.59 10.87
N VAL A 270 16.60 9.12 11.82
CA VAL A 270 15.14 8.97 11.67
C VAL A 270 14.45 10.32 11.42
N SER A 271 14.92 11.41 12.05
CA SER A 271 14.34 12.74 11.84
C SER A 271 14.46 13.25 10.40
N ASP A 272 15.46 12.82 9.63
CA ASP A 272 15.56 13.17 8.21
C ASP A 272 14.48 12.48 7.39
N TRP A 273 14.16 11.21 7.74
CA TRP A 273 13.05 10.48 7.16
C TRP A 273 11.70 11.12 7.51
N GLU A 274 11.51 11.53 8.77
CA GLU A 274 10.30 12.24 9.21
C GLU A 274 10.13 13.58 8.49
N ALA A 275 11.21 14.34 8.29
CA ALA A 275 11.20 15.58 7.52
C ALA A 275 10.74 15.37 6.06
N GLY A 276 11.07 14.21 5.47
CA GLY A 276 10.59 13.82 4.15
C GLY A 276 9.08 13.60 4.11
N LEU A 277 8.49 12.98 5.14
CA LEU A 277 7.02 12.85 5.27
C LEU A 277 6.36 14.22 5.39
N GLU A 278 6.87 15.08 6.27
CA GLU A 278 6.33 16.42 6.48
C GLU A 278 6.40 17.29 5.22
N LYS A 279 7.47 17.16 4.43
CA LYS A 279 7.60 17.85 3.16
C LYS A 279 6.48 17.44 2.20
N THR A 280 6.25 16.14 2.03
CA THR A 280 5.17 15.62 1.18
C THR A 280 3.80 16.09 1.67
N GLU A 281 3.55 16.08 2.98
CA GLU A 281 2.28 16.55 3.56
C GLU A 281 2.04 18.06 3.30
N LYS A 282 3.09 18.89 3.36
CA LYS A 282 3.02 20.31 3.03
C LYS A 282 2.71 20.54 1.55
N GLU A 283 3.34 19.77 0.66
CA GLU A 283 3.09 19.83 -0.79
C GLU A 283 1.65 19.46 -1.12
N LEU A 284 1.09 18.42 -0.49
CA LEU A 284 -0.32 18.03 -0.64
C LEU A 284 -1.31 19.14 -0.20
N HIS A 285 -1.01 19.82 0.89
CA HIS A 285 -1.86 20.93 1.35
C HIS A 285 -1.84 22.11 0.36
N ALA A 286 -0.74 22.30 -0.36
CA ALA A 286 -0.62 23.33 -1.39
C ALA A 286 -1.27 22.92 -2.73
N ALA A 287 -1.44 21.62 -3.01
CA ALA A 287 -2.04 21.11 -4.23
C ALA A 287 -3.56 21.39 -4.25
N LYS A 288 -4.02 22.08 -5.31
CA LYS A 288 -5.42 22.52 -5.43
C LYS A 288 -6.36 21.51 -6.08
N ASP A 289 -5.84 20.49 -6.75
CA ASP A 289 -6.66 19.60 -7.57
C ASP A 289 -6.44 18.13 -7.21
N LYS A 290 -7.40 17.58 -6.46
CA LYS A 290 -7.38 16.16 -6.05
C LYS A 290 -7.73 15.21 -7.21
N GLU A 291 -8.47 15.65 -8.20
CA GLU A 291 -8.88 14.80 -9.32
C GLU A 291 -7.73 14.54 -10.28
N ALA A 292 -6.84 15.52 -10.45
CA ALA A 292 -5.62 15.36 -11.24
C ALA A 292 -4.66 14.33 -10.65
N SER A 293 -4.71 14.06 -9.34
CA SER A 293 -3.83 13.09 -8.66
C SER A 293 -4.14 11.62 -8.97
N ARG A 294 -5.29 11.33 -9.59
CA ARG A 294 -5.72 9.97 -9.97
C ARG A 294 -5.23 9.54 -11.36
N ARG A 295 -4.74 10.48 -12.18
CA ARG A 295 -4.43 10.25 -13.61
C ARG A 295 -2.97 9.96 -13.87
#